data_4f12cb3ae668d65930c27b5178cb59cf
#
_entry.id   4f12cb3ae668d65930c27b5178cb59cf
#
_cell.length_a   1.000
_cell.length_b   1.000
_cell.length_c   1.000
_cell.angle_alpha   90.00
_cell.angle_beta   90.00
_cell.angle_gamma   90.00
#
_symmetry.space_group_name_H-M   'P 1'
#
loop_
_entity.id
_entity.type
_entity.pdbx_description
1 polymer ?
#
loop_
_entity_poly.entity_id
_entity_poly.type
_entity_poly.pdbx_seq_one_letter_code
_entity_poly.pdbx_strand_id
1 'polypeptide(L)'
;MKKLIIYLSFFLTLIACQQIEKVNHIVFDNSQLAHFNILSTSIDIDEIFEKKISDPYIGHSLKVNPSERIINWINDNFKPIGNENIFNVTILDASITQTQFENKDAKNFDEKNNYIYELFYLVEFSLFDDSDNLVASTIVETTRSTTSGIYISIQEKENIIDDLIYNSLVDISNETKKLLTNYMANYIL
;
A
#
# COMPACT_ATOMS: atom_id res chain seq x y z
N MET A 1 40.41 0.33 47.48
CA MET A 1 39.14 1.04 47.35
C MET A 1 39.08 1.95 46.13
N LYS A 2 40.04 2.84 45.84
CA LYS A 2 39.98 3.74 44.64
C LYS A 2 39.90 3.02 43.30
N LYS A 3 40.61 1.90 43.10
CA LYS A 3 40.58 1.12 41.87
C LYS A 3 39.24 0.42 41.63
N LEU A 4 38.54 -0.02 42.66
CA LEU A 4 37.25 -0.67 42.61
C LEU A 4 36.15 0.30 42.14
N ILE A 5 36.22 1.57 42.58
CA ILE A 5 35.29 2.62 42.21
C ILE A 5 35.42 2.99 40.73
N ILE A 6 36.63 2.96 40.18
CA ILE A 6 36.88 3.24 38.74
C ILE A 6 36.27 2.13 37.87
N TYR A 7 36.38 0.85 38.23
CA TYR A 7 35.76 -0.25 37.50
C TYR A 7 34.24 -0.22 37.58
N LEU A 8 33.68 0.15 38.72
CA LEU A 8 32.23 0.27 38.91
C LEU A 8 31.66 1.43 38.06
N SER A 9 32.38 2.55 37.96
CA SER A 9 32.00 3.70 37.12
C SER A 9 32.04 3.37 35.64
N PHE A 10 33.02 2.58 35.19
CA PHE A 10 33.10 2.16 33.76
C PHE A 10 32.00 1.18 33.36
N PHE A 11 31.52 0.33 34.29
CA PHE A 11 30.42 -0.59 34.03
C PHE A 11 29.05 0.10 33.92
N LEU A 12 28.86 1.22 34.64
CA LEU A 12 27.62 2.01 34.61
C LEU A 12 27.43 2.80 33.28
N THR A 13 28.50 3.10 32.57
CA THR A 13 28.41 3.83 31.29
C THR A 13 28.00 2.95 30.10
N LEU A 14 28.06 1.63 30.23
CA LEU A 14 27.66 0.68 29.15
C LEU A 14 26.16 0.42 29.07
N ILE A 15 25.38 0.86 30.09
CA ILE A 15 23.92 0.62 30.14
C ILE A 15 23.13 1.77 29.50
N ALA A 16 23.79 2.88 29.12
CA ALA A 16 23.12 4.11 28.70
C ALA A 16 22.75 4.21 27.22
N CYS A 17 22.93 3.17 26.42
CA CYS A 17 22.63 3.22 24.99
C CYS A 17 21.74 2.06 24.51
N GLN A 18 20.55 1.96 25.07
CA GLN A 18 19.45 1.28 24.41
C GLN A 18 18.22 2.18 24.45
N GLN A 19 18.23 3.24 23.64
CA GLN A 19 16.97 3.80 23.18
C GLN A 19 16.38 2.78 22.21
N ILE A 20 15.44 1.96 22.71
CA ILE A 20 14.55 1.23 21.84
C ILE A 20 13.68 2.31 21.21
N GLU A 21 14.03 2.74 20.00
CA GLU A 21 13.11 3.51 19.17
C GLU A 21 11.83 2.71 19.09
N LYS A 22 10.76 3.25 19.65
CA LYS A 22 9.42 2.71 19.46
C LYS A 22 9.13 2.85 17.96
N VAL A 23 9.21 1.76 17.24
CA VAL A 23 8.75 1.67 15.87
C VAL A 23 7.25 1.98 15.89
N ASN A 24 6.89 3.19 15.52
CA ASN A 24 5.51 3.55 15.29
C ASN A 24 5.09 2.85 13.99
N HIS A 25 4.45 1.69 14.10
CA HIS A 25 3.82 1.06 12.96
C HIS A 25 2.64 1.91 12.52
N ILE A 26 2.60 2.25 11.24
CA ILE A 26 1.42 2.87 10.64
C ILE A 26 0.30 1.83 10.68
N VAL A 27 -0.75 2.15 11.41
CA VAL A 27 -1.95 1.32 11.45
C VAL A 27 -2.81 1.72 10.26
N PHE A 28 -2.99 0.81 9.31
CA PHE A 28 -3.90 1.01 8.18
C PHE A 28 -5.33 0.89 8.70
N ASP A 29 -6.05 2.01 8.69
CA ASP A 29 -7.46 2.07 9.06
C ASP A 29 -8.33 2.12 7.80
N ASN A 30 -8.82 0.96 7.39
CA ASN A 30 -9.68 0.84 6.21
C ASN A 30 -11.07 1.46 6.43
N SER A 31 -11.45 1.82 7.67
CA SER A 31 -12.76 2.43 7.96
C SER A 31 -12.95 3.81 7.32
N GLN A 32 -11.86 4.47 6.96
CA GLN A 32 -11.89 5.78 6.27
C GLN A 32 -12.05 5.66 4.75
N LEU A 33 -11.88 4.45 4.20
CA LEU A 33 -12.00 4.18 2.78
C LEU A 33 -13.46 3.97 2.38
N ALA A 34 -13.77 4.08 1.09
CA ALA A 34 -15.14 3.90 0.60
C ALA A 34 -15.67 2.50 0.91
N HIS A 35 -16.94 2.46 1.33
CA HIS A 35 -17.71 1.24 1.58
C HIS A 35 -18.72 1.03 0.48
N PHE A 36 -18.95 -0.23 0.11
CA PHE A 36 -19.88 -0.59 -0.95
C PHE A 36 -20.75 -1.77 -0.50
N ASN A 37 -22.06 -1.61 -0.66
CA ASN A 37 -22.99 -2.71 -0.61
C ASN A 37 -23.33 -3.11 -2.04
N ILE A 38 -22.96 -4.32 -2.43
CA ILE A 38 -23.07 -4.80 -3.80
C ILE A 38 -24.27 -5.74 -3.92
N LEU A 39 -25.11 -5.55 -4.94
CA LEU A 39 -26.22 -6.45 -5.25
C LEU A 39 -25.68 -7.73 -5.94
N SER A 40 -24.95 -8.52 -5.18
CA SER A 40 -24.38 -9.82 -5.58
C SER A 40 -24.54 -10.84 -4.46
N THR A 41 -24.45 -12.13 -4.81
CA THR A 41 -24.47 -13.26 -3.86
C THR A 41 -23.10 -13.45 -3.19
N SER A 42 -22.01 -13.16 -3.92
CA SER A 42 -20.64 -13.27 -3.46
C SER A 42 -19.77 -12.16 -4.04
N ILE A 43 -18.60 -12.01 -3.44
CA ILE A 43 -17.50 -11.19 -3.94
C ILE A 43 -16.28 -12.11 -4.02
N ASP A 44 -15.77 -12.28 -5.23
CA ASP A 44 -14.60 -13.08 -5.51
C ASP A 44 -13.41 -12.15 -5.80
N ILE A 45 -12.22 -12.50 -5.32
CA ILE A 45 -11.02 -11.66 -5.48
C ILE A 45 -9.94 -12.50 -6.15
N ASP A 46 -9.51 -12.08 -7.32
CA ASP A 46 -8.45 -12.71 -8.10
C ASP A 46 -7.22 -11.80 -8.20
N GLU A 47 -6.04 -12.35 -7.98
CA GLU A 47 -4.76 -11.68 -8.20
C GLU A 47 -4.05 -12.37 -9.38
N ILE A 48 -4.04 -11.72 -10.55
CA ILE A 48 -3.52 -12.31 -11.79
C ILE A 48 -2.20 -11.69 -12.27
N PHE A 49 -1.72 -10.61 -11.63
CA PHE A 49 -0.45 -10.01 -12.03
C PHE A 49 0.76 -10.82 -11.51
N GLU A 50 1.81 -10.85 -12.31
CA GLU A 50 3.04 -11.53 -11.95
C GLU A 50 3.91 -10.62 -11.07
N LYS A 51 4.19 -11.06 -9.83
CA LYS A 51 5.05 -10.32 -8.89
C LYS A 51 6.50 -10.34 -9.35
N LYS A 52 6.98 -9.20 -9.82
CA LYS A 52 8.38 -9.05 -10.25
C LYS A 52 9.30 -8.94 -9.05
N ILE A 53 10.41 -9.68 -9.07
CA ILE A 53 11.41 -9.75 -7.97
C ILE A 53 12.76 -9.07 -8.32
N SER A 54 12.88 -8.53 -9.54
CA SER A 54 14.08 -7.83 -10.01
C SER A 54 13.90 -6.31 -9.96
N ASP A 55 14.99 -5.58 -9.86
CA ASP A 55 14.99 -4.13 -9.98
C ASP A 55 14.23 -3.66 -11.22
N PRO A 56 13.46 -2.56 -11.12
CA PRO A 56 13.32 -1.65 -9.97
C PRO A 56 12.21 -2.03 -8.97
N TYR A 57 11.61 -3.22 -9.06
CA TYR A 57 10.47 -3.65 -8.26
C TYR A 57 10.89 -4.03 -6.83
N ILE A 58 10.24 -3.44 -5.82
CA ILE A 58 10.56 -3.66 -4.41
C ILE A 58 9.42 -4.33 -3.61
N GLY A 59 8.25 -4.58 -4.24
CA GLY A 59 7.08 -5.15 -3.56
C GLY A 59 7.37 -6.47 -2.82
N HIS A 60 8.25 -7.31 -3.37
CA HIS A 60 8.65 -8.59 -2.78
C HIS A 60 9.42 -8.46 -1.45
N SER A 61 10.02 -7.30 -1.18
CA SER A 61 10.80 -7.04 0.04
C SER A 61 10.00 -6.38 1.17
N LEU A 62 8.74 -6.02 0.92
CA LEU A 62 7.87 -5.37 1.89
C LEU A 62 7.22 -6.40 2.81
N LYS A 63 6.99 -6.02 4.07
CA LYS A 63 6.27 -6.87 5.06
C LYS A 63 4.85 -7.18 4.60
N VAL A 64 4.16 -6.17 4.08
CA VAL A 64 2.83 -6.28 3.48
C VAL A 64 2.89 -5.59 2.14
N ASN A 65 2.65 -6.34 1.08
CA ASN A 65 2.74 -5.78 -0.26
C ASN A 65 1.47 -4.99 -0.65
N PRO A 66 1.53 -4.14 -1.69
CA PRO A 66 0.40 -3.34 -2.10
C PRO A 66 -0.86 -4.13 -2.46
N SER A 67 -0.75 -5.30 -3.10
CA SER A 67 -1.92 -6.13 -3.45
C SER A 67 -2.66 -6.64 -2.22
N GLU A 68 -1.93 -7.06 -1.19
CA GLU A 68 -2.51 -7.51 0.07
C GLU A 68 -3.29 -6.38 0.77
N ARG A 69 -2.84 -5.13 0.64
CA ARG A 69 -3.57 -3.96 1.15
C ARG A 69 -4.90 -3.75 0.42
N ILE A 70 -4.95 -3.93 -0.90
CA ILE A 70 -6.20 -3.87 -1.67
C ILE A 70 -7.14 -5.00 -1.24
N ILE A 71 -6.65 -6.24 -1.13
CA ILE A 71 -7.44 -7.40 -0.71
C ILE A 71 -8.07 -7.15 0.66
N ASN A 72 -7.29 -6.63 1.62
CA ASN A 72 -7.80 -6.32 2.95
C ASN A 72 -8.86 -5.22 2.91
N TRP A 73 -8.65 -4.14 2.12
CA TRP A 73 -9.65 -3.11 1.94
C TRP A 73 -10.95 -3.66 1.36
N ILE A 74 -10.90 -4.49 0.31
CA ILE A 74 -12.08 -5.10 -0.30
C ILE A 74 -12.82 -5.97 0.71
N ASN A 75 -12.11 -6.85 1.43
CA ASN A 75 -12.71 -7.73 2.44
C ASN A 75 -13.40 -6.94 3.57
N ASP A 76 -12.85 -5.80 3.96
CA ASP A 76 -13.38 -5.00 5.07
C ASP A 76 -14.56 -4.13 4.63
N ASN A 77 -14.53 -3.60 3.40
CA ASN A 77 -15.39 -2.50 2.98
C ASN A 77 -16.43 -2.86 1.90
N PHE A 78 -16.33 -4.05 1.26
CA PHE A 78 -17.29 -4.50 0.27
C PHE A 78 -18.18 -5.58 0.87
N LYS A 79 -19.50 -5.45 0.72
CA LYS A 79 -20.48 -6.39 1.28
C LYS A 79 -21.44 -6.87 0.21
N PRO A 80 -21.53 -8.18 -0.06
CA PRO A 80 -22.56 -8.73 -0.92
C PRO A 80 -23.89 -8.71 -0.15
N ILE A 81 -24.94 -8.13 -0.75
CA ILE A 81 -26.28 -8.03 -0.16
C ILE A 81 -27.40 -8.45 -1.09
N GLY A 82 -27.08 -8.95 -2.29
CA GLY A 82 -28.01 -9.44 -3.29
C GLY A 82 -28.22 -10.95 -3.22
N ASN A 83 -29.13 -11.42 -4.07
CA ASN A 83 -29.46 -12.83 -4.23
C ASN A 83 -29.10 -13.38 -5.63
N GLU A 84 -28.63 -12.52 -6.50
CA GLU A 84 -28.27 -12.79 -7.89
C GLU A 84 -26.90 -12.17 -8.14
N ASN A 85 -26.25 -12.57 -9.22
CA ASN A 85 -24.96 -12.09 -9.67
C ASN A 85 -23.78 -12.46 -8.77
N ILE A 86 -22.60 -12.48 -9.37
CA ILE A 86 -21.30 -12.62 -8.72
C ILE A 86 -20.49 -11.36 -9.03
N PHE A 87 -19.94 -10.75 -7.99
CA PHE A 87 -19.06 -9.59 -8.15
C PHE A 87 -17.61 -10.04 -8.08
N ASN A 88 -16.86 -9.86 -9.15
CA ASN A 88 -15.46 -10.22 -9.22
C ASN A 88 -14.56 -8.98 -9.19
N VAL A 89 -13.51 -9.04 -8.37
CA VAL A 89 -12.48 -8.02 -8.28
C VAL A 89 -11.15 -8.64 -8.70
N THR A 90 -10.65 -8.23 -9.85
CA THR A 90 -9.39 -8.73 -10.40
C THR A 90 -8.28 -7.71 -10.24
N ILE A 91 -7.26 -8.03 -9.45
CA ILE A 91 -6.05 -7.21 -9.31
C ILE A 91 -5.14 -7.50 -10.50
N LEU A 92 -5.11 -6.56 -11.46
CA LEU A 92 -4.33 -6.66 -12.69
C LEU A 92 -2.88 -6.19 -12.50
N ASP A 93 -2.67 -5.20 -11.63
CA ASP A 93 -1.34 -4.73 -11.20
C ASP A 93 -1.43 -4.07 -9.81
N ALA A 94 -0.41 -4.29 -9.01
CA ALA A 94 -0.20 -3.64 -7.72
C ALA A 94 1.31 -3.52 -7.46
N SER A 95 2.02 -2.98 -8.44
CA SER A 95 3.48 -2.91 -8.41
C SER A 95 3.98 -1.65 -7.74
N ILE A 96 5.09 -1.79 -7.02
CA ILE A 96 5.84 -0.68 -6.45
C ILE A 96 7.30 -0.76 -6.90
N THR A 97 7.82 0.37 -7.38
CA THR A 97 9.19 0.49 -7.86
C THR A 97 9.99 1.49 -7.04
N GLN A 98 11.31 1.31 -7.03
CA GLN A 98 12.28 2.24 -6.47
C GLN A 98 13.34 2.53 -7.54
N THR A 99 13.47 3.80 -7.92
CA THR A 99 14.48 4.24 -8.92
C THR A 99 15.31 5.36 -8.34
N GLN A 100 16.62 5.31 -8.56
CA GLN A 100 17.51 6.40 -8.18
C GLN A 100 17.54 7.46 -9.27
N PHE A 101 17.53 8.73 -8.86
CA PHE A 101 17.68 9.85 -9.77
C PHE A 101 18.60 10.93 -9.21
N GLU A 102 19.23 11.71 -10.09
CA GLU A 102 20.09 12.83 -9.72
C GLU A 102 19.25 14.08 -9.50
N ASN A 103 19.37 14.67 -8.31
CA ASN A 103 18.78 15.98 -8.00
C ASN A 103 19.64 17.10 -8.60
N LYS A 104 19.28 17.58 -9.78
CA LYS A 104 20.03 18.63 -10.50
C LYS A 104 19.99 19.99 -9.80
N ASP A 105 19.03 20.21 -8.90
CA ASP A 105 18.87 21.46 -8.14
C ASP A 105 19.59 21.42 -6.78
N ALA A 106 20.28 20.32 -6.46
CA ALA A 106 21.02 20.16 -5.21
C ALA A 106 22.14 21.19 -5.10
N LYS A 107 22.16 21.91 -3.96
CA LYS A 107 23.25 22.86 -3.61
C LYS A 107 24.48 22.11 -3.10
N ASN A 108 25.59 22.82 -2.89
CA ASN A 108 26.91 22.24 -2.60
C ASN A 108 26.99 21.27 -1.39
N PHE A 109 26.00 21.26 -0.50
CA PHE A 109 25.94 20.39 0.69
C PHE A 109 24.69 19.51 0.72
N ASP A 110 23.82 19.57 -0.31
CA ASP A 110 22.61 18.75 -0.40
C ASP A 110 22.94 17.39 -1.04
N GLU A 111 22.11 16.40 -0.75
CA GLU A 111 22.20 15.10 -1.41
C GLU A 111 21.95 15.23 -2.91
N LYS A 112 22.92 14.76 -3.70
CA LYS A 112 22.81 14.81 -5.17
C LYS A 112 21.95 13.71 -5.74
N ASN A 113 21.83 12.60 -5.02
CA ASN A 113 21.04 11.47 -5.45
C ASN A 113 19.88 11.23 -4.49
N ASN A 114 18.72 10.96 -5.04
CA ASN A 114 17.51 10.64 -4.30
C ASN A 114 16.89 9.36 -4.88
N TYR A 115 16.02 8.73 -4.11
CA TYR A 115 15.12 7.69 -4.62
C TYR A 115 13.76 8.28 -4.92
N ILE A 116 13.13 7.81 -6.00
CA ILE A 116 11.71 7.93 -6.26
C ILE A 116 11.09 6.55 -6.08
N TYR A 117 10.01 6.51 -5.31
CA TYR A 117 9.14 5.35 -5.16
C TYR A 117 7.85 5.64 -5.92
N GLU A 118 7.43 4.72 -6.76
CA GLU A 118 6.20 4.84 -7.52
C GLU A 118 5.37 3.59 -7.31
N LEU A 119 4.10 3.78 -6.93
CA LEU A 119 3.12 2.73 -6.76
C LEU A 119 2.06 2.86 -7.83
N PHE A 120 1.82 1.77 -8.53
CA PHE A 120 0.81 1.64 -9.56
C PHE A 120 -0.22 0.59 -9.16
N TYR A 121 -1.50 0.96 -9.23
CA TYR A 121 -2.63 0.07 -9.06
C TYR A 121 -3.48 0.02 -10.33
N LEU A 122 -3.85 -1.19 -10.74
CA LEU A 122 -4.80 -1.46 -11.80
C LEU A 122 -5.73 -2.58 -11.33
N VAL A 123 -7.01 -2.27 -11.15
CA VAL A 123 -8.00 -3.21 -10.61
C VAL A 123 -9.25 -3.18 -11.49
N GLU A 124 -9.72 -4.34 -11.91
CA GLU A 124 -10.97 -4.51 -12.60
C GLU A 124 -12.06 -4.96 -11.64
N PHE A 125 -13.22 -4.33 -11.75
CA PHE A 125 -14.46 -4.69 -11.07
C PHE A 125 -15.47 -5.17 -12.10
N SER A 126 -15.94 -6.41 -11.98
CA SER A 126 -16.82 -7.04 -12.93
C SER A 126 -18.01 -7.69 -12.23
N LEU A 127 -19.18 -7.60 -12.82
CA LEU A 127 -20.41 -8.23 -12.35
C LEU A 127 -20.87 -9.24 -13.40
N PHE A 128 -21.09 -10.48 -12.98
CA PHE A 128 -21.57 -11.58 -13.82
C PHE A 128 -22.94 -12.03 -13.34
N ASP A 129 -23.81 -12.41 -14.28
CA ASP A 129 -25.09 -13.05 -13.97
C ASP A 129 -24.92 -14.54 -13.63
N ASP A 130 -26.00 -15.21 -13.23
CA ASP A 130 -26.01 -16.64 -12.86
C ASP A 130 -25.65 -17.56 -14.06
N SER A 131 -25.57 -17.04 -15.27
CA SER A 131 -25.18 -17.74 -16.49
C SER A 131 -23.76 -17.41 -16.95
N ASP A 132 -22.95 -16.80 -16.09
CA ASP A 132 -21.58 -16.34 -16.37
C ASP A 132 -21.48 -15.27 -17.47
N ASN A 133 -22.58 -14.54 -17.78
CA ASN A 133 -22.49 -13.42 -18.70
C ASN A 133 -22.04 -12.16 -17.95
N LEU A 134 -21.12 -11.41 -18.55
CA LEU A 134 -20.68 -10.11 -18.05
C LEU A 134 -21.83 -9.09 -18.16
N VAL A 135 -22.29 -8.59 -17.03
CA VAL A 135 -23.38 -7.61 -16.92
C VAL A 135 -22.84 -6.19 -16.94
N ALA A 136 -21.79 -5.95 -16.19
CA ALA A 136 -21.13 -4.66 -16.10
C ALA A 136 -19.66 -4.83 -15.69
N SER A 137 -18.78 -3.94 -16.16
CA SER A 137 -17.40 -3.89 -15.70
C SER A 137 -16.86 -2.47 -15.72
N THR A 138 -15.83 -2.23 -14.90
CA THR A 138 -15.04 -1.02 -14.94
C THR A 138 -13.61 -1.30 -14.45
N ILE A 139 -12.64 -0.55 -14.97
CA ILE A 139 -11.25 -0.64 -14.56
C ILE A 139 -10.88 0.64 -13.83
N VAL A 140 -10.23 0.48 -12.69
CA VAL A 140 -9.72 1.59 -11.87
C VAL A 140 -8.20 1.56 -11.92
N GLU A 141 -7.62 2.69 -12.27
CA GLU A 141 -6.18 2.88 -12.35
C GLU A 141 -5.77 4.07 -11.48
N THR A 142 -4.71 3.89 -10.71
CA THR A 142 -4.08 4.99 -9.96
C THR A 142 -2.56 4.85 -9.94
N THR A 143 -1.87 5.98 -9.98
CA THR A 143 -0.43 6.07 -9.82
C THR A 143 -0.10 7.14 -8.79
N ARG A 144 0.79 6.81 -7.85
CA ARG A 144 1.29 7.77 -6.88
C ARG A 144 2.78 7.59 -6.68
N SER A 145 3.49 8.69 -6.47
CA SER A 145 4.92 8.67 -6.23
C SER A 145 5.31 9.52 -5.02
N THR A 146 6.44 9.17 -4.40
CA THR A 146 7.11 9.95 -3.37
C THR A 146 8.62 9.83 -3.51
N THR A 147 9.37 10.70 -2.85
CA THR A 147 10.84 10.70 -2.93
C THR A 147 11.46 10.64 -1.54
N SER A 148 12.70 10.15 -1.49
CA SER A 148 13.53 10.22 -0.28
C SER A 148 14.99 10.49 -0.62
N GLY A 149 15.77 10.96 0.38
CA GLY A 149 17.22 10.90 0.29
C GLY A 149 17.74 9.46 0.27
N ILE A 150 18.99 9.26 -0.16
CA ILE A 150 19.60 7.91 -0.19
C ILE A 150 20.16 7.48 1.17
N TYR A 151 20.42 8.43 2.09
CA TYR A 151 21.03 8.18 3.41
C TYR A 151 20.01 8.18 4.55
N ILE A 152 18.76 7.77 4.26
CA ILE A 152 17.73 7.62 5.30
C ILE A 152 17.88 6.30 6.05
N SER A 153 17.34 6.23 7.25
CA SER A 153 17.28 4.99 8.02
C SER A 153 16.30 3.98 7.38
N ILE A 154 16.47 2.70 7.69
CA ILE A 154 15.53 1.65 7.24
C ILE A 154 14.11 1.95 7.73
N GLN A 155 13.97 2.41 8.97
CA GLN A 155 12.67 2.76 9.55
C GLN A 155 12.00 3.93 8.82
N GLU A 156 12.77 4.96 8.49
CA GLU A 156 12.27 6.11 7.74
C GLU A 156 11.83 5.70 6.33
N LYS A 157 12.59 4.83 5.67
CA LYS A 157 12.21 4.25 4.39
C LYS A 157 10.90 3.45 4.49
N GLU A 158 10.75 2.58 5.50
CA GLU A 158 9.52 1.82 5.74
C GLU A 158 8.33 2.77 5.93
N ASN A 159 8.48 3.82 6.74
CA ASN A 159 7.41 4.81 6.96
C ASN A 159 7.01 5.54 5.66
N ILE A 160 7.98 5.96 4.85
CA ILE A 160 7.72 6.63 3.56
C ILE A 160 6.94 5.70 2.61
N ILE A 161 7.31 4.42 2.56
CA ILE A 161 6.63 3.43 1.73
C ILE A 161 5.21 3.14 2.25
N ASP A 162 5.05 2.99 3.56
CA ASP A 162 3.74 2.76 4.17
C ASP A 162 2.79 3.95 3.94
N ASP A 163 3.30 5.18 4.06
CA ASP A 163 2.55 6.41 3.72
C ASP A 163 2.16 6.45 2.24
N LEU A 164 3.08 6.06 1.35
CA LEU A 164 2.80 5.97 -0.07
C LEU A 164 1.68 4.96 -0.36
N ILE A 165 1.75 3.77 0.22
CA ILE A 165 0.75 2.70 0.05
C ILE A 165 -0.61 3.16 0.60
N TYR A 166 -0.65 3.74 1.81
CA TYR A 166 -1.89 4.23 2.41
C TYR A 166 -2.55 5.31 1.56
N ASN A 167 -1.81 6.32 1.14
CA ASN A 167 -2.35 7.39 0.30
C ASN A 167 -2.80 6.87 -1.07
N SER A 168 -2.12 5.87 -1.63
CA SER A 168 -2.54 5.21 -2.88
C SER A 168 -3.83 4.41 -2.71
N LEU A 169 -4.05 3.79 -1.53
CA LEU A 169 -5.33 3.16 -1.19
C LEU A 169 -6.47 4.18 -1.09
N VAL A 170 -6.20 5.36 -0.55
CA VAL A 170 -7.19 6.45 -0.54
C VAL A 170 -7.55 6.88 -1.96
N ASP A 171 -6.54 7.03 -2.81
CA ASP A 171 -6.75 7.43 -4.21
C ASP A 171 -7.58 6.38 -4.97
N ILE A 172 -7.21 5.09 -4.90
CA ILE A 172 -7.95 4.03 -5.60
C ILE A 172 -9.36 3.86 -5.02
N SER A 173 -9.54 4.00 -3.72
CA SER A 173 -10.85 3.96 -3.07
C SER A 173 -11.78 5.06 -3.58
N ASN A 174 -11.28 6.28 -3.71
CA ASN A 174 -12.05 7.41 -4.23
C ASN A 174 -12.39 7.26 -5.71
N GLU A 175 -11.43 6.80 -6.54
CA GLU A 175 -11.68 6.58 -7.95
C GLU A 175 -12.62 5.40 -8.17
N THR A 176 -12.51 4.33 -7.38
CA THR A 176 -13.45 3.20 -7.37
C THR A 176 -14.86 3.69 -7.08
N LYS A 177 -15.05 4.52 -6.03
CA LYS A 177 -16.35 5.09 -5.69
C LYS A 177 -16.97 5.84 -6.86
N LYS A 178 -16.19 6.67 -7.52
CA LYS A 178 -16.63 7.46 -8.67
C LYS A 178 -17.02 6.56 -9.85
N LEU A 179 -16.18 5.59 -10.22
CA LEU A 179 -16.40 4.74 -11.39
C LEU A 179 -17.52 3.73 -11.16
N LEU A 180 -17.59 3.09 -10.01
CA LEU A 180 -18.69 2.18 -9.68
C LEU A 180 -20.02 2.93 -9.64
N THR A 181 -20.08 4.14 -9.08
CA THR A 181 -21.30 4.96 -9.10
C THR A 181 -21.73 5.36 -10.51
N ASN A 182 -20.77 5.58 -11.42
CA ASN A 182 -21.08 5.98 -12.78
C ASN A 182 -21.49 4.81 -13.69
N TYR A 183 -20.85 3.66 -13.54
CA TYR A 183 -21.00 2.55 -14.50
C TYR A 183 -21.79 1.36 -13.92
N MET A 184 -21.90 1.25 -12.60
CA MET A 184 -22.56 0.15 -11.91
C MET A 184 -23.61 0.63 -10.89
N ALA A 185 -24.16 1.85 -11.07
CA ALA A 185 -25.11 2.48 -10.13
C ALA A 185 -26.33 1.61 -9.77
N ASN A 186 -26.79 0.76 -10.71
CA ASN A 186 -27.93 -0.12 -10.49
C ASN A 186 -27.62 -1.31 -9.57
N TYR A 187 -26.35 -1.58 -9.29
CA TYR A 187 -25.87 -2.74 -8.54
C TYR A 187 -25.17 -2.39 -7.24
N ILE A 188 -25.14 -1.10 -6.88
CA ILE A 188 -24.43 -0.59 -5.70
C ILE A 188 -25.39 0.29 -4.88
N LEU A 189 -25.37 0.09 -3.54
CA LEU A 189 -26.19 0.84 -2.59
C LEU A 189 -25.33 1.59 -1.57
#